data_434adcd143da4ede8111f1e98b9331ad
#
_entry.id   434adcd143da4ede8111f1e98b9331ad
#
_cell.length_a   1.000
_cell.length_b   1.000
_cell.length_c   1.000
_cell.angle_alpha   90.00
_cell.angle_beta   90.00
_cell.angle_gamma   90.00
#
_symmetry.space_group_name_H-M   'P 1'
#
loop_
_entity.id
_entity.type
_entity.pdbx_description
1 polymer ?
#
loop_
_entity_poly.entity_id
_entity_poly.type
_entity_poly.pdbx_seq_one_letter_code
_entity_poly.pdbx_strand_id
1 'polypeptide(L)'
;MGLSTSTISLPPRMKFFMALSRTPHGLLDMATPALAALLWLGAIPPIHVIILGFVTAFSGYTAVYALNDVVDFRTDRRKIRECGLKCSAGDLDAIYARHPMAQGLLSLRDGILWTAGWGTIALLGAWALNPACAVIFILGCAAEAVYCLMLRLSWMRALISGGVKSAGGLAAIYAVAPNCPPLFLIGFFLWFFFWEIGGQNVPNDWSDMQEDMRMGAETIPVKFGPQGSARIILSSLIIAFLISV
;
A
#
# COMPACT_ATOMS: atom_id res chain seq x y z
N MET A 1 9.70 0.94 42.64
CA MET A 1 9.94 -0.31 41.90
C MET A 1 9.64 -0.02 40.42
N GLY A 2 10.67 0.42 39.67
CA GLY A 2 10.52 0.80 38.30
C GLY A 2 10.54 -0.46 37.44
N LEU A 3 9.45 -0.74 36.73
CA LEU A 3 9.42 -1.74 35.66
C LEU A 3 10.29 -1.22 34.51
N SER A 4 11.52 -1.74 34.41
CA SER A 4 12.36 -1.58 33.23
C SER A 4 11.69 -2.33 32.09
N THR A 5 10.97 -1.62 31.23
CA THR A 5 10.55 -2.15 29.94
C THR A 5 11.82 -2.30 29.09
N SER A 6 12.33 -3.53 28.99
CA SER A 6 13.36 -3.89 28.04
C SER A 6 12.78 -3.72 26.63
N THR A 7 12.93 -2.54 26.06
CA THR A 7 12.66 -2.30 24.63
C THR A 7 13.65 -3.16 23.86
N ILE A 8 13.13 -4.20 23.19
CA ILE A 8 13.91 -5.00 22.24
C ILE A 8 14.38 -4.03 21.15
N SER A 9 15.63 -3.60 21.23
CA SER A 9 16.22 -2.74 20.22
C SER A 9 16.58 -3.60 19.01
N LEU A 10 15.80 -3.46 17.93
CA LEU A 10 16.12 -4.08 16.65
C LEU A 10 17.51 -3.61 16.16
N PRO A 11 18.30 -4.51 15.52
CA PRO A 11 19.54 -4.10 14.86
C PRO A 11 19.28 -2.95 13.89
N PRO A 12 20.17 -1.94 13.79
CA PRO A 12 19.95 -0.75 12.96
C PRO A 12 19.58 -1.09 11.51
N ARG A 13 20.25 -2.08 10.91
CA ARG A 13 19.99 -2.51 9.53
C ARG A 13 18.58 -3.10 9.34
N MET A 14 18.07 -3.84 10.32
CA MET A 14 16.71 -4.38 10.29
C MET A 14 15.65 -3.26 10.31
N LYS A 15 15.87 -2.21 11.08
CA LYS A 15 14.99 -1.04 11.09
C LYS A 15 14.86 -0.39 9.71
N PHE A 16 15.94 -0.36 8.93
CA PHE A 16 15.92 0.19 7.57
C PHE A 16 15.16 -0.71 6.59
N PHE A 17 15.21 -2.02 6.74
CA PHE A 17 14.36 -2.92 5.96
C PHE A 17 12.87 -2.81 6.34
N MET A 18 12.58 -2.63 7.63
CA MET A 18 11.20 -2.36 8.07
C MET A 18 10.70 -1.00 7.58
N ALA A 19 11.59 0.00 7.51
CA ALA A 19 11.31 1.30 6.90
C ALA A 19 11.01 1.17 5.40
N LEU A 20 11.83 0.42 4.67
CA LEU A 20 11.67 0.15 3.25
C LEU A 20 10.31 -0.49 2.94
N SER A 21 9.85 -1.37 3.81
CA SER A 21 8.56 -2.07 3.69
C SER A 21 7.39 -1.31 4.30
N ARG A 22 7.63 -0.11 4.87
CA ARG A 22 6.62 0.65 5.62
C ARG A 22 5.83 -0.27 6.57
N THR A 23 6.54 -1.14 7.29
CA THR A 23 5.96 -2.27 8.04
C THR A 23 4.78 -1.86 8.95
N PRO A 24 4.81 -0.73 9.71
CA PRO A 24 3.67 -0.34 10.52
C PRO A 24 2.41 -0.06 9.69
N HIS A 25 2.55 0.58 8.54
CA HIS A 25 1.46 0.86 7.60
C HIS A 25 0.95 -0.44 6.95
N GLY A 26 1.88 -1.30 6.47
CA GLY A 26 1.53 -2.59 5.88
C GLY A 26 0.75 -3.50 6.83
N LEU A 27 1.06 -3.48 8.14
CA LEU A 27 0.30 -4.23 9.14
C LEU A 27 -1.14 -3.73 9.29
N LEU A 28 -1.36 -2.42 9.24
CA LEU A 28 -2.71 -1.84 9.24
C LEU A 28 -3.47 -2.20 7.97
N ASP A 29 -2.81 -2.18 6.84
CA ASP A 29 -3.42 -2.52 5.55
C ASP A 29 -3.88 -3.97 5.46
N MET A 30 -3.27 -4.89 6.23
CA MET A 30 -3.72 -6.28 6.32
C MET A 30 -5.15 -6.42 6.89
N ALA A 31 -5.69 -5.38 7.53
CA ALA A 31 -7.09 -5.35 7.94
C ALA A 31 -8.04 -5.44 6.73
N THR A 32 -7.66 -4.89 5.58
CA THR A 32 -8.47 -4.91 4.35
C THR A 32 -8.75 -6.33 3.85
N PRO A 33 -7.74 -7.18 3.55
CA PRO A 33 -7.99 -8.57 3.15
C PRO A 33 -8.66 -9.40 4.25
N ALA A 34 -8.33 -9.16 5.53
CA ALA A 34 -8.99 -9.86 6.63
C ALA A 34 -10.50 -9.54 6.68
N LEU A 35 -10.87 -8.25 6.60
CA LEU A 35 -12.26 -7.81 6.55
C LEU A 35 -12.99 -8.38 5.32
N ALA A 36 -12.35 -8.35 4.14
CA ALA A 36 -12.91 -8.89 2.92
C ALA A 36 -13.27 -10.39 3.05
N ALA A 37 -12.34 -11.17 3.60
CA ALA A 37 -12.56 -12.61 3.84
C ALA A 37 -13.73 -12.86 4.80
N LEU A 38 -13.80 -12.11 5.90
CA LEU A 38 -14.87 -12.22 6.89
C LEU A 38 -16.23 -11.80 6.34
N LEU A 39 -16.31 -10.69 5.64
CA LEU A 39 -17.56 -10.19 5.03
C LEU A 39 -18.10 -11.15 3.97
N TRP A 40 -17.20 -11.70 3.13
CA TRP A 40 -17.62 -12.64 2.10
C TRP A 40 -18.01 -14.01 2.66
N LEU A 41 -17.21 -14.56 3.56
CA LEU A 41 -17.46 -15.90 4.11
C LEU A 41 -18.62 -15.92 5.13
N GLY A 42 -18.88 -14.80 5.82
CA GLY A 42 -19.85 -14.70 6.91
C GLY A 42 -19.44 -15.52 8.14
N ALA A 43 -18.21 -16.02 8.20
CA ALA A 43 -17.67 -16.89 9.26
C ALA A 43 -16.14 -16.72 9.35
N ILE A 44 -15.55 -17.26 10.41
CA ILE A 44 -14.10 -17.35 10.56
C ILE A 44 -13.56 -18.41 9.59
N PRO A 45 -12.58 -18.06 8.72
CA PRO A 45 -11.96 -19.03 7.83
C PRO A 45 -11.25 -20.16 8.58
N PRO A 46 -11.02 -21.33 7.95
CA PRO A 46 -10.23 -22.41 8.54
C PRO A 46 -8.83 -21.92 8.96
N ILE A 47 -8.31 -22.46 10.06
CA ILE A 47 -7.04 -21.98 10.66
C ILE A 47 -5.86 -22.01 9.68
N HIS A 48 -5.78 -23.02 8.81
CA HIS A 48 -4.71 -23.10 7.79
C HIS A 48 -4.81 -21.98 6.76
N VAL A 49 -6.03 -21.55 6.38
CA VAL A 49 -6.25 -20.39 5.48
C VAL A 49 -5.87 -19.10 6.19
N ILE A 50 -6.18 -18.97 7.49
CA ILE A 50 -5.80 -17.80 8.29
C ILE A 50 -4.28 -17.68 8.35
N ILE A 51 -3.56 -18.76 8.71
CA ILE A 51 -2.10 -18.74 8.85
C ILE A 51 -1.44 -18.45 7.50
N LEU A 52 -1.83 -19.19 6.45
CA LEU A 52 -1.27 -18.99 5.12
C LEU A 52 -1.63 -17.61 4.56
N GLY A 53 -2.87 -17.15 4.75
CA GLY A 53 -3.34 -15.83 4.36
C GLY A 53 -2.58 -14.71 5.07
N PHE A 54 -2.32 -14.84 6.38
CA PHE A 54 -1.54 -13.89 7.14
C PHE A 54 -0.10 -13.79 6.60
N VAL A 55 0.59 -14.92 6.41
CA VAL A 55 1.96 -14.95 5.85
C VAL A 55 1.97 -14.34 4.44
N THR A 56 1.00 -14.70 3.61
CA THR A 56 0.88 -14.20 2.23
C THR A 56 0.63 -12.70 2.19
N ALA A 57 -0.31 -12.19 2.99
CA ALA A 57 -0.64 -10.77 3.05
C ALA A 57 0.53 -9.95 3.59
N PHE A 58 1.15 -10.39 4.70
CA PHE A 58 2.33 -9.73 5.26
C PHE A 58 3.46 -9.64 4.23
N SER A 59 3.75 -10.75 3.55
CA SER A 59 4.79 -10.81 2.51
C SER A 59 4.43 -9.92 1.32
N GLY A 60 3.17 -9.90 0.91
CA GLY A 60 2.66 -9.10 -0.20
C GLY A 60 2.77 -7.61 0.06
N TYR A 61 2.29 -7.11 1.19
CA TYR A 61 2.43 -5.70 1.56
C TYR A 61 3.89 -5.30 1.73
N THR A 62 4.71 -6.15 2.39
CA THR A 62 6.15 -5.94 2.51
C THR A 62 6.81 -5.78 1.13
N ALA A 63 6.47 -6.63 0.17
CA ALA A 63 7.01 -6.59 -1.18
C ALA A 63 6.52 -5.36 -1.98
N VAL A 64 5.23 -5.04 -1.92
CA VAL A 64 4.63 -3.93 -2.69
C VAL A 64 5.16 -2.58 -2.20
N TYR A 65 5.26 -2.35 -0.89
CA TYR A 65 5.85 -1.12 -0.36
C TYR A 65 7.34 -0.99 -0.68
N ALA A 66 8.09 -2.10 -0.59
CA ALA A 66 9.49 -2.09 -1.00
C ALA A 66 9.66 -1.90 -2.51
N LEU A 67 8.73 -2.44 -3.34
CA LEU A 67 8.70 -2.22 -4.79
C LEU A 67 8.49 -0.74 -5.13
N ASN A 68 7.59 -0.06 -4.43
CA ASN A 68 7.36 1.37 -4.58
C ASN A 68 8.68 2.16 -4.42
N ASP A 69 9.38 1.97 -3.31
CA ASP A 69 10.66 2.64 -3.04
C ASP A 69 11.77 2.24 -4.05
N VAL A 70 11.76 1.00 -4.58
CA VAL A 70 12.71 0.54 -5.62
C VAL A 70 12.45 1.26 -6.94
N VAL A 71 11.19 1.37 -7.37
CA VAL A 71 10.80 2.05 -8.62
C VAL A 71 11.07 3.55 -8.51
N ASP A 72 10.72 4.14 -7.37
CA ASP A 72 10.85 5.58 -7.13
C ASP A 72 12.25 6.00 -6.64
N PHE A 73 13.21 5.09 -6.52
CA PHE A 73 14.55 5.36 -5.97
C PHE A 73 15.20 6.64 -6.51
N ARG A 74 15.14 6.88 -7.83
CA ARG A 74 15.74 8.07 -8.46
C ARG A 74 14.94 9.33 -8.15
N THR A 75 13.64 9.23 -8.14
CA THR A 75 12.70 10.32 -7.83
C THR A 75 12.86 10.74 -6.38
N ASP A 76 12.86 9.79 -5.44
CA ASP A 76 13.02 10.04 -4.01
C ASP A 76 14.38 10.62 -3.67
N ARG A 77 15.45 10.14 -4.31
CA ARG A 77 16.79 10.70 -4.14
C ARG A 77 16.87 12.15 -4.62
N ARG A 78 16.18 12.47 -5.73
CA ARG A 78 16.05 13.85 -6.21
C ARG A 78 15.21 14.69 -5.25
N LYS A 79 14.09 14.15 -4.74
CA LYS A 79 13.20 14.80 -3.78
C LYS A 79 13.93 15.19 -2.50
N ILE A 80 14.72 14.29 -1.92
CA ILE A 80 15.55 14.57 -0.74
C ILE A 80 16.58 15.66 -1.02
N ARG A 81 17.22 15.65 -2.20
CA ARG A 81 18.24 16.65 -2.56
C ARG A 81 17.65 18.04 -2.79
N GLU A 82 16.47 18.15 -3.40
CA GLU A 82 15.85 19.43 -3.77
C GLU A 82 14.96 20.00 -2.68
N CYS A 83 14.28 19.15 -1.91
CA CYS A 83 13.30 19.56 -0.91
C CYS A 83 13.74 19.31 0.54
N GLY A 84 14.82 18.53 0.74
CA GLY A 84 15.26 18.07 2.06
C GLY A 84 14.43 16.91 2.58
N LEU A 85 14.85 16.35 3.72
CA LEU A 85 14.08 15.31 4.44
C LEU A 85 12.98 15.99 5.24
N LYS A 86 11.74 15.75 4.87
CA LYS A 86 10.59 16.08 5.72
C LYS A 86 10.26 14.88 6.60
N CYS A 87 10.24 15.08 7.90
CA CYS A 87 9.67 14.16 8.88
C CYS A 87 8.52 14.89 9.56
N SER A 88 7.29 14.58 9.20
CA SER A 88 6.13 15.05 9.98
C SER A 88 5.89 14.10 11.16
N ALA A 89 5.61 14.67 12.33
CA ALA A 89 5.21 13.89 13.48
C ALA A 89 3.89 13.16 13.14
N GLY A 90 3.87 11.83 13.29
CA GLY A 90 2.69 11.00 12.97
C GLY A 90 2.71 10.35 11.58
N ASP A 91 3.74 10.57 10.77
CA ASP A 91 3.91 9.87 9.49
C ASP A 91 4.30 8.40 9.74
N LEU A 92 3.36 7.48 9.51
CA LEU A 92 3.55 6.04 9.69
C LEU A 92 4.65 5.49 8.77
N ASP A 93 4.84 6.09 7.61
CA ASP A 93 5.85 5.68 6.63
C ASP A 93 7.27 6.11 7.04
N ALA A 94 7.38 7.06 7.97
CA ALA A 94 8.65 7.61 8.46
C ALA A 94 9.04 7.15 9.87
N ILE A 95 8.33 6.20 10.49
CA ILE A 95 8.57 5.75 11.87
C ILE A 95 10.03 5.33 12.10
N TYR A 96 10.64 4.66 11.14
CA TYR A 96 12.05 4.24 11.23
C TYR A 96 12.98 5.09 10.38
N ALA A 97 12.62 5.35 9.14
CA ALA A 97 13.32 6.21 8.19
C ALA A 97 12.46 6.39 6.93
N ARG A 98 12.31 7.61 6.43
CA ARG A 98 11.61 7.86 5.16
C ARG A 98 12.55 7.59 3.98
N HIS A 99 12.18 6.74 3.03
CA HIS A 99 12.98 6.39 1.83
C HIS A 99 14.44 5.97 2.14
N PRO A 100 14.66 4.85 2.86
CA PRO A 100 15.99 4.47 3.35
C PRO A 100 17.03 4.26 2.25
N MET A 101 16.65 3.79 1.06
CA MET A 101 17.55 3.67 -0.08
C MET A 101 17.95 5.04 -0.64
N ALA A 102 17.02 5.97 -0.75
CA ALA A 102 17.30 7.32 -1.24
C ALA A 102 18.23 8.10 -0.31
N GLN A 103 18.18 7.82 1.00
CA GLN A 103 19.11 8.34 2.02
C GLN A 103 20.48 7.65 2.02
N GLY A 104 20.66 6.55 1.29
CA GLY A 104 21.89 5.76 1.29
C GLY A 104 22.05 4.84 2.51
N LEU A 105 21.00 4.62 3.31
CA LEU A 105 20.98 3.71 4.46
C LEU A 105 20.90 2.23 4.03
N LEU A 106 20.35 1.98 2.85
CA LEU A 106 20.33 0.68 2.14
C LEU A 106 20.79 0.88 0.70
N SER A 107 21.45 -0.12 0.13
CA SER A 107 21.76 -0.12 -1.29
C SER A 107 20.53 -0.47 -2.14
N LEU A 108 20.51 -0.03 -3.40
CA LEU A 108 19.45 -0.43 -4.35
C LEU A 108 19.39 -1.95 -4.52
N ARG A 109 20.56 -2.62 -4.48
CA ARG A 109 20.65 -4.09 -4.55
C ARG A 109 19.96 -4.75 -3.36
N ASP A 110 20.17 -4.23 -2.14
CA ASP A 110 19.51 -4.72 -0.93
C ASP A 110 17.98 -4.57 -1.07
N GLY A 111 17.50 -3.43 -1.58
CA GLY A 111 16.09 -3.18 -1.83
C GLY A 111 15.49 -4.16 -2.84
N ILE A 112 16.14 -4.37 -3.98
CA ILE A 112 15.69 -5.31 -5.01
C ILE A 112 15.63 -6.74 -4.44
N LEU A 113 16.67 -7.19 -3.74
CA LEU A 113 16.70 -8.54 -3.16
C LEU A 113 15.62 -8.73 -2.08
N TRP A 114 15.37 -7.72 -1.26
CA TRP A 114 14.33 -7.73 -0.26
C TRP A 114 12.94 -7.82 -0.89
N THR A 115 12.66 -6.97 -1.88
CA THR A 115 11.41 -6.96 -2.64
C THR A 115 11.17 -8.31 -3.34
N ALA A 116 12.18 -8.84 -4.03
CA ALA A 116 12.10 -10.12 -4.74
C ALA A 116 11.87 -11.29 -3.77
N GLY A 117 12.58 -11.32 -2.64
CA GLY A 117 12.42 -12.36 -1.63
C GLY A 117 11.01 -12.42 -1.06
N TRP A 118 10.50 -11.29 -0.55
CA TRP A 118 9.15 -11.21 -0.02
C TRP A 118 8.07 -11.38 -1.10
N GLY A 119 8.30 -10.85 -2.31
CA GLY A 119 7.41 -11.06 -3.45
C GLY A 119 7.29 -12.52 -3.86
N THR A 120 8.40 -13.29 -3.79
CA THR A 120 8.38 -14.73 -4.04
C THR A 120 7.56 -15.47 -2.99
N ILE A 121 7.74 -15.15 -1.69
CA ILE A 121 6.95 -15.76 -0.61
C ILE A 121 5.46 -15.45 -0.79
N ALA A 122 5.13 -14.18 -1.10
CA ALA A 122 3.75 -13.76 -1.36
C ALA A 122 3.14 -14.49 -2.55
N LEU A 123 3.89 -14.62 -3.65
CA LEU A 123 3.42 -15.30 -4.87
C LEU A 123 3.15 -16.79 -4.64
N LEU A 124 4.06 -17.48 -3.95
CA LEU A 124 3.90 -18.89 -3.59
C LEU A 124 2.73 -19.10 -2.64
N GLY A 125 2.59 -18.24 -1.62
CA GLY A 125 1.46 -18.29 -0.69
C GLY A 125 0.13 -17.97 -1.37
N ALA A 126 0.08 -16.96 -2.25
CA ALA A 126 -1.10 -16.63 -3.04
C ALA A 126 -1.51 -17.78 -3.98
N TRP A 127 -0.53 -18.39 -4.66
CA TRP A 127 -0.79 -19.58 -5.49
C TRP A 127 -1.32 -20.75 -4.68
N ALA A 128 -0.77 -21.01 -3.51
CA ALA A 128 -1.20 -22.09 -2.62
C ALA A 128 -2.61 -21.87 -2.05
N LEU A 129 -3.02 -20.61 -1.83
CA LEU A 129 -4.39 -20.25 -1.46
C LEU A 129 -5.34 -20.44 -2.64
N ASN A 130 -5.06 -19.81 -3.76
CA ASN A 130 -5.82 -19.89 -5.00
C ASN A 130 -5.01 -19.30 -6.17
N PRO A 131 -4.92 -19.94 -7.34
CA PRO A 131 -4.23 -19.37 -8.50
C PRO A 131 -4.69 -17.95 -8.89
N ALA A 132 -5.98 -17.62 -8.69
CA ALA A 132 -6.50 -16.27 -8.94
C ALA A 132 -5.81 -15.23 -8.03
N CYS A 133 -5.49 -15.58 -6.77
CA CYS A 133 -4.78 -14.70 -5.85
C CYS A 133 -3.38 -14.35 -6.38
N ALA A 134 -2.66 -15.32 -6.98
CA ALA A 134 -1.36 -15.09 -7.58
C ALA A 134 -1.45 -14.15 -8.79
N VAL A 135 -2.46 -14.33 -9.64
CA VAL A 135 -2.70 -13.42 -10.80
C VAL A 135 -3.02 -12.01 -10.29
N ILE A 136 -3.90 -11.87 -9.30
CA ILE A 136 -4.25 -10.57 -8.71
C ILE A 136 -3.00 -9.90 -8.10
N PHE A 137 -2.15 -10.65 -7.41
CA PHE A 137 -0.90 -10.13 -6.83
C PHE A 137 0.07 -9.62 -7.91
N ILE A 138 0.28 -10.37 -8.99
CA ILE A 138 1.13 -9.94 -10.11
C ILE A 138 0.58 -8.68 -10.76
N LEU A 139 -0.73 -8.61 -11.02
CA LEU A 139 -1.38 -7.44 -11.59
C LEU A 139 -1.31 -6.24 -10.64
N GLY A 140 -1.45 -6.46 -9.32
CA GLY A 140 -1.27 -5.44 -8.30
C GLY A 140 0.14 -4.86 -8.29
N CYS A 141 1.17 -5.71 -8.32
CA CYS A 141 2.57 -5.26 -8.41
C CYS A 141 2.85 -4.47 -9.70
N ALA A 142 2.31 -4.92 -10.84
CA ALA A 142 2.45 -4.20 -12.10
C ALA A 142 1.75 -2.84 -12.06
N ALA A 143 0.54 -2.78 -11.50
CA ALA A 143 -0.21 -1.55 -11.33
C ALA A 143 0.51 -0.58 -10.37
N GLU A 144 1.11 -1.07 -9.27
CA GLU A 144 1.91 -0.25 -8.36
C GLU A 144 3.12 0.37 -9.07
N ALA A 145 3.85 -0.42 -9.87
CA ALA A 145 4.95 0.12 -10.67
C ALA A 145 4.48 1.22 -11.63
N VAL A 146 3.33 1.02 -12.29
CA VAL A 146 2.72 2.06 -13.17
C VAL A 146 2.31 3.29 -12.36
N TYR A 147 1.72 3.11 -11.17
CA TYR A 147 1.37 4.21 -10.26
C TYR A 147 2.58 5.09 -9.95
N CYS A 148 3.72 4.49 -9.58
CA CYS A 148 4.97 5.22 -9.32
C CYS A 148 5.43 6.00 -10.56
N LEU A 149 5.49 5.36 -11.71
CA LEU A 149 5.95 5.98 -12.96
C LEU A 149 5.05 7.13 -13.42
N MET A 150 3.77 7.14 -13.03
CA MET A 150 2.81 8.18 -13.41
C MET A 150 2.89 9.46 -12.57
N LEU A 151 3.74 9.55 -11.55
CA LEU A 151 3.83 10.70 -10.64
C LEU A 151 3.90 12.06 -11.38
N ARG A 152 4.63 12.12 -12.48
CA ARG A 152 4.83 13.33 -13.28
C ARG A 152 4.05 13.37 -14.58
N LEU A 153 3.27 12.32 -14.85
CA LEU A 153 2.56 12.18 -16.12
C LEU A 153 1.09 12.54 -16.00
N SER A 154 0.44 12.13 -14.92
CA SER A 154 -1.01 12.31 -14.79
C SER A 154 -1.53 12.12 -13.39
N TRP A 155 -2.45 12.99 -12.99
CA TRP A 155 -3.26 12.85 -11.76
C TRP A 155 -4.10 11.56 -11.75
N MET A 156 -4.32 10.92 -12.91
CA MET A 156 -5.04 9.65 -13.01
C MET A 156 -4.31 8.49 -12.29
N ARG A 157 -3.06 8.70 -11.83
CA ARG A 157 -2.37 7.76 -10.94
C ARG A 157 -3.21 7.39 -9.71
N ALA A 158 -4.02 8.32 -9.20
CA ALA A 158 -4.92 8.05 -8.09
C ALA A 158 -5.95 6.93 -8.37
N LEU A 159 -6.39 6.78 -9.64
CA LEU A 159 -7.28 5.69 -10.04
C LEU A 159 -6.55 4.34 -10.01
N ILE A 160 -5.26 4.33 -10.34
CA ILE A 160 -4.44 3.11 -10.26
C ILE A 160 -4.23 2.72 -8.80
N SER A 161 -3.96 3.69 -7.88
CA SER A 161 -3.88 3.45 -6.45
C SER A 161 -5.15 2.78 -5.90
N GLY A 162 -6.35 3.28 -6.30
CA GLY A 162 -7.62 2.65 -5.94
C GLY A 162 -7.70 1.17 -6.35
N GLY A 163 -7.21 0.85 -7.55
CA GLY A 163 -7.14 -0.53 -8.05
C GLY A 163 -6.16 -1.40 -7.24
N VAL A 164 -4.97 -0.89 -6.96
CA VAL A 164 -3.94 -1.59 -6.18
C VAL A 164 -4.46 -1.91 -4.78
N LYS A 165 -5.07 -0.94 -4.11
CA LYS A 165 -5.62 -1.12 -2.75
C LYS A 165 -6.72 -2.18 -2.70
N SER A 166 -7.57 -2.21 -3.72
CA SER A 166 -8.65 -3.20 -3.81
C SER A 166 -8.15 -4.62 -4.06
N ALA A 167 -6.96 -4.80 -4.65
CA ALA A 167 -6.44 -6.09 -5.05
C ALA A 167 -6.28 -7.07 -3.88
N GLY A 168 -5.78 -6.59 -2.72
CA GLY A 168 -5.61 -7.43 -1.53
C GLY A 168 -6.93 -8.01 -1.03
N GLY A 169 -7.99 -7.21 -1.00
CA GLY A 169 -9.32 -7.65 -0.60
C GLY A 169 -9.94 -8.64 -1.60
N LEU A 170 -9.81 -8.39 -2.91
CA LEU A 170 -10.26 -9.32 -3.93
C LEU A 170 -9.53 -10.67 -3.83
N ALA A 171 -8.21 -10.66 -3.63
CA ALA A 171 -7.45 -11.88 -3.43
C ALA A 171 -7.95 -12.66 -2.20
N ALA A 172 -8.25 -11.98 -1.10
CA ALA A 172 -8.77 -12.62 0.11
C ALA A 172 -10.14 -13.28 -0.10
N ILE A 173 -11.03 -12.68 -0.89
CA ILE A 173 -12.32 -13.26 -1.27
C ILE A 173 -12.10 -14.60 -2.01
N TYR A 174 -11.21 -14.62 -3.02
CA TYR A 174 -10.87 -15.84 -3.77
C TYR A 174 -10.16 -16.89 -2.90
N ALA A 175 -9.38 -16.46 -1.89
CA ALA A 175 -8.71 -17.38 -0.98
C ALA A 175 -9.65 -18.17 -0.09
N VAL A 176 -10.78 -17.58 0.32
CA VAL A 176 -11.73 -18.23 1.25
C VAL A 176 -12.90 -18.92 0.54
N ALA A 177 -13.40 -18.37 -0.56
CA ALA A 177 -14.50 -18.96 -1.34
C ALA A 177 -14.47 -18.45 -2.79
N PRO A 178 -13.97 -19.25 -3.76
CA PRO A 178 -13.73 -18.80 -5.13
C PRO A 178 -15.00 -18.55 -5.96
N ASN A 179 -16.15 -19.09 -5.55
CA ASN A 179 -17.42 -18.96 -6.28
C ASN A 179 -18.17 -17.69 -5.86
N CYS A 180 -17.53 -16.55 -6.00
CA CYS A 180 -18.11 -15.25 -5.65
C CYS A 180 -18.91 -14.67 -6.82
N PRO A 181 -20.15 -14.16 -6.60
CA PRO A 181 -20.91 -13.49 -7.64
C PRO A 181 -20.18 -12.26 -8.18
N PRO A 182 -20.14 -12.04 -9.51
CA PRO A 182 -19.46 -10.87 -10.09
C PRO A 182 -19.94 -9.53 -9.53
N LEU A 183 -21.23 -9.42 -9.22
CA LEU A 183 -21.81 -8.20 -8.67
C LEU A 183 -21.21 -7.85 -7.30
N PHE A 184 -20.99 -8.86 -6.43
CA PHE A 184 -20.34 -8.65 -5.15
C PHE A 184 -18.87 -8.23 -5.32
N LEU A 185 -18.14 -8.88 -6.24
CA LEU A 185 -16.75 -8.51 -6.54
C LEU A 185 -16.64 -7.07 -7.05
N ILE A 186 -17.54 -6.66 -7.95
CA ILE A 186 -17.59 -5.29 -8.47
C ILE A 186 -17.93 -4.30 -7.35
N GLY A 187 -18.93 -4.58 -6.55
CA GLY A 187 -19.32 -3.73 -5.40
C GLY A 187 -18.19 -3.58 -4.40
N PHE A 188 -17.55 -4.69 -4.02
CA PHE A 188 -16.41 -4.69 -3.12
C PHE A 188 -15.20 -3.92 -3.70
N PHE A 189 -14.89 -4.16 -4.99
CA PHE A 189 -13.84 -3.41 -5.68
C PHE A 189 -14.11 -1.90 -5.66
N LEU A 190 -15.30 -1.48 -6.05
CA LEU A 190 -15.67 -0.06 -6.11
C LEU A 190 -15.68 0.57 -4.71
N TRP A 191 -16.14 -0.15 -3.69
CA TRP A 191 -16.11 0.32 -2.31
C TRP A 191 -14.70 0.69 -1.87
N PHE A 192 -13.74 -0.24 -1.98
CA PHE A 192 -12.35 0.01 -1.59
C PHE A 192 -11.63 0.99 -2.52
N PHE A 193 -11.95 0.96 -3.81
CA PHE A 193 -11.43 1.90 -4.79
C PHE A 193 -11.74 3.35 -4.42
N PHE A 194 -13.00 3.66 -4.13
CA PHE A 194 -13.39 5.01 -3.75
C PHE A 194 -12.93 5.37 -2.33
N TRP A 195 -12.88 4.40 -1.42
CA TRP A 195 -12.33 4.61 -0.09
C TRP A 195 -10.84 4.96 -0.16
N GLU A 196 -10.05 4.27 -0.98
CA GLU A 196 -8.64 4.59 -1.17
C GLU A 196 -8.45 6.02 -1.70
N ILE A 197 -9.17 6.40 -2.74
CA ILE A 197 -9.05 7.75 -3.33
C ILE A 197 -9.39 8.82 -2.30
N GLY A 198 -10.51 8.69 -1.59
CA GLY A 198 -11.00 9.71 -0.65
C GLY A 198 -10.39 9.61 0.73
N GLY A 199 -10.03 8.42 1.20
CA GLY A 199 -9.55 8.17 2.56
C GLY A 199 -8.03 8.20 2.71
N GLN A 200 -7.28 7.87 1.67
CA GLN A 200 -5.81 7.76 1.76
C GLN A 200 -5.07 8.51 0.66
N ASN A 201 -5.27 8.18 -0.62
CA ASN A 201 -4.41 8.67 -1.70
C ASN A 201 -4.44 10.20 -1.84
N VAL A 202 -5.62 10.80 -2.04
CA VAL A 202 -5.73 12.26 -2.21
C VAL A 202 -5.37 13.03 -0.93
N PRO A 203 -5.76 12.60 0.30
CA PRO A 203 -5.28 13.22 1.54
C PRO A 203 -3.75 13.18 1.70
N ASN A 204 -3.09 12.07 1.37
CA ASN A 204 -1.64 11.94 1.43
C ASN A 204 -0.95 12.88 0.42
N ASP A 205 -1.39 12.86 -0.85
CA ASP A 205 -0.89 13.79 -1.87
C ASP A 205 -1.13 15.26 -1.45
N TRP A 206 -2.22 15.55 -0.71
CA TRP A 206 -2.48 16.91 -0.22
C TRP A 206 -1.48 17.34 0.86
N SER A 207 -1.10 16.45 1.76
CA SER A 207 -0.07 16.74 2.77
C SER A 207 1.29 17.06 2.13
N ASP A 208 1.58 16.47 0.98
CA ASP A 208 2.82 16.63 0.25
C ASP A 208 2.74 17.64 -0.91
N MET A 209 1.62 18.34 -1.09
CA MET A 209 1.32 19.21 -2.25
C MET A 209 2.44 20.21 -2.56
N GLN A 210 3.06 20.85 -1.54
CA GLN A 210 4.13 21.83 -1.76
C GLN A 210 5.40 21.19 -2.31
N GLU A 211 5.71 19.99 -1.86
CA GLU A 211 6.83 19.19 -2.30
C GLU A 211 6.60 18.69 -3.72
N ASP A 212 5.39 18.19 -3.98
CA ASP A 212 4.94 17.72 -5.29
C ASP A 212 5.00 18.82 -6.35
N MET A 213 4.57 20.04 -6.03
CA MET A 213 4.71 21.20 -6.93
C MET A 213 6.18 21.47 -7.29
N ARG A 214 7.10 21.42 -6.33
CA ARG A 214 8.55 21.62 -6.58
C ARG A 214 9.14 20.53 -7.46
N MET A 215 8.64 19.31 -7.31
CA MET A 215 9.07 18.14 -8.08
C MET A 215 8.42 18.05 -9.46
N GLY A 216 7.45 18.91 -9.78
CA GLY A 216 6.67 18.84 -11.02
C GLY A 216 5.80 17.60 -11.08
N ALA A 217 5.27 17.15 -9.95
CA ALA A 217 4.32 16.05 -9.87
C ALA A 217 2.93 16.51 -10.35
N GLU A 218 2.20 15.60 -11.00
CA GLU A 218 0.85 15.79 -11.50
C GLU A 218 -0.17 15.09 -10.60
N THR A 219 -0.20 15.46 -9.30
CA THR A 219 -1.15 14.91 -8.35
C THR A 219 -2.47 15.67 -8.35
N ILE A 220 -3.54 15.07 -7.81
CA ILE A 220 -4.86 15.72 -7.71
C ILE A 220 -4.78 17.07 -7.00
N PRO A 221 -4.11 17.21 -5.83
CA PRO A 221 -4.01 18.49 -5.14
C PRO A 221 -3.20 19.53 -5.94
N VAL A 222 -2.17 19.13 -6.64
CA VAL A 222 -1.38 20.04 -7.48
C VAL A 222 -2.23 20.56 -8.65
N LYS A 223 -3.01 19.68 -9.27
CA LYS A 223 -3.79 20.01 -10.49
C LYS A 223 -5.07 20.77 -10.19
N PHE A 224 -5.83 20.35 -9.18
CA PHE A 224 -7.17 20.89 -8.90
C PHE A 224 -7.22 21.80 -7.67
N GLY A 225 -6.11 21.95 -6.97
CA GLY A 225 -5.99 22.76 -5.77
C GLY A 225 -6.76 22.19 -4.56
N PRO A 226 -6.73 22.89 -3.40
CA PRO A 226 -7.36 22.42 -2.17
C PRO A 226 -8.87 22.20 -2.29
N GLN A 227 -9.58 23.11 -2.95
CA GLN A 227 -11.04 23.00 -3.12
C GLN A 227 -11.45 21.85 -4.01
N GLY A 228 -10.70 21.60 -5.11
CA GLY A 228 -10.91 20.46 -6.00
C GLY A 228 -10.63 19.15 -5.29
N SER A 229 -9.55 19.08 -4.53
CA SER A 229 -9.20 17.92 -3.71
C SER A 229 -10.27 17.60 -2.67
N ALA A 230 -10.76 18.62 -1.94
CA ALA A 230 -11.81 18.43 -0.94
C ALA A 230 -13.11 17.88 -1.57
N ARG A 231 -13.49 18.35 -2.76
CA ARG A 231 -14.66 17.83 -3.48
C ARG A 231 -14.46 16.37 -3.91
N ILE A 232 -13.29 16.02 -4.42
CA ILE A 232 -12.96 14.65 -4.83
C ILE A 232 -12.97 13.72 -3.61
N ILE A 233 -12.33 14.11 -2.51
CA ILE A 233 -12.33 13.37 -1.24
C ILE A 233 -13.77 13.12 -0.78
N LEU A 234 -14.56 14.17 -0.63
CA LEU A 234 -15.94 14.06 -0.13
C LEU A 234 -16.80 13.19 -1.05
N SER A 235 -16.73 13.41 -2.37
CA SER A 235 -17.51 12.62 -3.34
C SER A 235 -17.11 11.14 -3.29
N SER A 236 -15.82 10.84 -3.22
CA SER A 236 -15.33 9.46 -3.14
C SER A 236 -15.80 8.77 -1.86
N LEU A 237 -15.71 9.44 -0.71
CA LEU A 237 -16.18 8.89 0.56
C LEU A 237 -17.70 8.69 0.60
N ILE A 238 -18.49 9.62 0.02
CA ILE A 238 -19.95 9.46 -0.12
C ILE A 238 -20.27 8.23 -1.00
N ILE A 239 -19.59 8.08 -2.14
CA ILE A 239 -19.80 6.92 -3.02
C ILE A 239 -19.42 5.63 -2.30
N ALA A 240 -18.27 5.59 -1.62
CA ALA A 240 -17.87 4.44 -0.82
C ALA A 240 -18.91 4.09 0.26
N PHE A 241 -19.42 5.09 0.97
CA PHE A 241 -20.47 4.91 1.96
C PHE A 241 -21.75 4.33 1.33
N LEU A 242 -22.24 4.89 0.22
CA LEU A 242 -23.45 4.42 -0.46
C LEU A 242 -23.32 2.98 -0.98
N ILE A 243 -22.12 2.56 -1.38
CA ILE A 243 -21.88 1.16 -1.82
C ILE A 243 -21.85 0.21 -0.61
N SER A 244 -21.45 0.68 0.57
CA SER A 244 -21.33 -0.16 1.77
C SER A 244 -22.67 -0.48 2.46
N VAL A 245 -23.75 0.19 2.07
CA VAL A 245 -25.11 0.05 2.63
C VAL A 245 -25.97 -0.80 1.71
#